data_0508b6822558e34b2ba5b22682b744a3
#
_entry.id   0508b6822558e34b2ba5b22682b744a3
#
_cell.length_a   1.000
_cell.length_b   1.000
_cell.length_c   1.000
_cell.angle_alpha   90.00
_cell.angle_beta   90.00
_cell.angle_gamma   90.00
#
_symmetry.space_group_name_H-M   'P 1'
#
loop_
_entity.id
_entity.type
_entity.pdbx_description
1 polymer ?
#
loop_
_entity_poly.entity_id
_entity_poly.type
_entity_poly.pdbx_seq_one_letter_code
_entity_poly.pdbx_strand_id
1 'polypeptide(L)'
;MKVALINSGISNIKSVHNMIKLVGYESIFLNNENDYDENISHLIIPGIGSFDSGVENLKIKGFDQIVHNHISKEKPLLGICLGMQLLTEGSEEGHLPGLSIVSDSCKKFQPSKVFKVPHMGWNYVEPCNSSKLLA
;
A
#
# COMPACT_ATOMS: atom_id res chain seq x y z
N MET A 1 -20.54 -0.01 0.93
CA MET A 1 -19.09 0.17 1.16
C MET A 1 -18.44 0.38 -0.21
N LYS A 2 -17.71 1.48 -0.42
CA LYS A 2 -17.06 1.81 -1.69
C LYS A 2 -15.54 1.70 -1.48
N VAL A 3 -14.92 0.69 -2.10
CA VAL A 3 -13.48 0.45 -2.02
C VAL A 3 -12.80 1.06 -3.25
N ALA A 4 -11.71 1.78 -3.05
CA ALA A 4 -10.91 2.33 -4.15
C ALA A 4 -9.50 1.77 -4.15
N LEU A 5 -8.97 1.52 -5.35
CA LEU A 5 -7.63 1.03 -5.59
C LEU A 5 -6.81 2.11 -6.30
N ILE A 6 -5.71 2.51 -5.73
CA ILE A 6 -4.77 3.43 -6.38
C ILE A 6 -4.05 2.73 -7.53
N ASN A 7 -4.23 3.25 -8.74
CA ASN A 7 -3.53 2.80 -9.93
C ASN A 7 -2.29 3.68 -10.18
N SER A 8 -1.24 3.41 -9.45
CA SER A 8 0.05 4.09 -9.64
C SER A 8 0.72 3.78 -10.98
N GLY A 9 0.26 2.76 -11.71
CA GLY A 9 0.86 2.29 -12.96
C GLY A 9 1.89 1.17 -12.76
N ILE A 10 2.31 0.90 -11.55
CA ILE A 10 3.28 -0.16 -11.16
C ILE A 10 2.66 -1.08 -10.13
N SER A 11 1.57 -1.75 -10.50
CA SER A 11 0.90 -2.65 -9.56
C SER A 11 0.09 -3.73 -10.28
N ASN A 12 -0.06 -4.88 -9.63
CA ASN A 12 -0.99 -5.92 -10.07
C ASN A 12 -2.41 -5.62 -9.55
N ILE A 13 -2.92 -4.45 -9.92
CA ILE A 13 -4.20 -3.92 -9.43
C ILE A 13 -5.39 -4.83 -9.74
N LYS A 14 -5.36 -5.53 -10.89
CA LYS A 14 -6.44 -6.43 -11.29
C LYS A 14 -6.57 -7.64 -10.36
N SER A 15 -5.47 -8.16 -9.84
CA SER A 15 -5.51 -9.26 -8.87
C SER A 15 -6.17 -8.83 -7.56
N VAL A 16 -5.87 -7.62 -7.08
CA VAL A 16 -6.50 -7.07 -5.87
C VAL A 16 -8.00 -6.82 -6.12
N HIS A 17 -8.36 -6.25 -7.27
CA HIS A 17 -9.76 -6.07 -7.68
C HIS A 17 -10.54 -7.40 -7.68
N ASN A 18 -9.96 -8.43 -8.30
CA ASN A 18 -10.60 -9.75 -8.35
C ASN A 18 -10.77 -10.37 -6.97
N MET A 19 -9.80 -10.17 -6.07
CA MET A 19 -9.91 -10.65 -4.69
C MET A 19 -11.02 -9.93 -3.93
N ILE A 20 -11.15 -8.61 -4.08
CA ILE A 20 -12.24 -7.83 -3.47
C ILE A 20 -13.59 -8.33 -3.97
N LYS A 21 -13.71 -8.61 -5.28
CA LYS A 21 -14.92 -9.18 -5.87
C LYS A 21 -15.23 -10.58 -5.31
N LEU A 22 -14.19 -11.41 -5.12
CA LEU A 22 -14.36 -12.76 -4.58
C LEU A 22 -14.94 -12.74 -3.14
N VAL A 23 -14.57 -11.75 -2.34
CA VAL A 23 -15.10 -11.58 -0.98
C VAL A 23 -16.42 -10.78 -0.94
N GLY A 24 -17.05 -10.55 -2.10
CA GLY A 24 -18.41 -9.99 -2.20
C GLY A 24 -18.49 -8.48 -2.24
N TYR A 25 -17.40 -7.77 -2.53
CA TYR A 25 -17.39 -6.32 -2.64
C TYR A 25 -17.01 -5.84 -4.04
N GLU A 26 -17.35 -4.60 -4.34
CA GLU A 26 -16.93 -3.91 -5.57
C GLU A 26 -15.82 -2.91 -5.28
N SER A 27 -14.92 -2.72 -6.25
CA SER A 27 -13.90 -1.69 -6.17
C SER A 27 -13.80 -0.89 -7.46
N ILE A 28 -13.37 0.36 -7.33
CA ILE A 28 -13.08 1.28 -8.43
C ILE A 28 -11.57 1.52 -8.52
N PHE A 29 -11.09 1.88 -9.70
CA PHE A 29 -9.70 2.30 -9.90
C PHE A 29 -9.59 3.81 -9.88
N LEU A 30 -8.64 4.33 -9.12
CA LEU A 30 -8.24 5.73 -9.19
C LEU A 30 -7.02 5.83 -10.10
N ASN A 31 -7.12 6.53 -11.21
CA ASN A 31 -6.03 6.71 -12.17
C ASN A 31 -5.29 8.03 -11.97
N ASN A 32 -5.94 8.99 -11.32
CA ASN A 32 -5.41 10.29 -10.92
C ASN A 32 -6.24 10.86 -9.75
N GLU A 33 -5.82 12.01 -9.24
CA GLU A 33 -6.47 12.66 -8.08
C GLU A 33 -7.94 13.02 -8.30
N ASN A 34 -8.36 13.33 -9.53
CA ASN A 34 -9.74 13.71 -9.83
C ASN A 34 -10.75 12.56 -9.74
N ASP A 35 -10.25 11.31 -9.72
CA ASP A 35 -11.11 10.13 -9.57
C ASP A 35 -11.53 9.89 -8.11
N TYR A 36 -10.93 10.63 -7.15
CA TYR A 36 -11.25 10.48 -5.74
C TYR A 36 -12.58 11.14 -5.41
N ASP A 37 -13.44 10.39 -4.74
CA ASP A 37 -14.78 10.80 -4.28
C ASP A 37 -14.86 10.62 -2.76
N GLU A 38 -15.43 11.60 -2.08
CA GLU A 38 -15.62 11.59 -0.63
C GLU A 38 -16.44 10.42 -0.09
N ASN A 39 -17.25 9.79 -0.95
CA ASN A 39 -18.00 8.58 -0.61
C ASN A 39 -17.13 7.31 -0.59
N ILE A 40 -15.87 7.39 -0.99
CA ILE A 40 -14.91 6.29 -0.85
C ILE A 40 -14.70 6.04 0.64
N SER A 41 -15.00 4.81 1.06
CA SER A 41 -14.93 4.38 2.45
C SER A 41 -13.60 3.68 2.80
N HIS A 42 -12.97 3.03 1.82
CA HIS A 42 -11.72 2.27 2.00
C HIS A 42 -10.79 2.53 0.83
N LEU A 43 -9.51 2.72 1.13
CA LEU A 43 -8.48 2.95 0.12
C LEU A 43 -7.41 1.85 0.20
N ILE A 44 -7.02 1.31 -0.95
CA ILE A 44 -5.94 0.31 -1.03
C ILE A 44 -4.86 0.82 -1.98
N ILE A 45 -3.61 0.72 -1.54
CA ILE A 45 -2.42 1.04 -2.32
C ILE A 45 -1.70 -0.27 -2.63
N PRO A 46 -1.97 -0.92 -3.75
CA PRO A 46 -1.15 -2.03 -4.22
C PRO A 46 0.10 -1.48 -4.87
N GLY A 47 1.22 -2.19 -4.78
CA GLY A 47 2.45 -1.77 -5.45
C GLY A 47 3.42 -2.92 -5.63
N ILE A 48 4.18 -2.84 -6.74
CA ILE A 48 5.34 -3.70 -7.05
C ILE A 48 6.44 -2.81 -7.62
N GLY A 49 7.68 -3.26 -7.58
CA GLY A 49 8.82 -2.53 -8.17
C GLY A 49 9.61 -1.72 -7.14
N SER A 50 10.36 -0.70 -7.61
CA SER A 50 11.25 0.06 -6.75
C SER A 50 10.53 1.11 -5.92
N PHE A 51 11.07 1.39 -4.74
CA PHE A 51 10.51 2.37 -3.80
C PHE A 51 10.44 3.77 -4.40
N ASP A 52 11.53 4.26 -4.97
CA ASP A 52 11.61 5.62 -5.53
C ASP A 52 10.61 5.82 -6.68
N SER A 53 10.50 4.86 -7.60
CA SER A 53 9.49 4.92 -8.67
C SER A 53 8.06 4.92 -8.12
N GLY A 54 7.83 4.19 -7.03
CA GLY A 54 6.53 4.20 -6.33
C GLY A 54 6.19 5.58 -5.77
N VAL A 55 7.13 6.22 -5.10
CA VAL A 55 6.98 7.58 -4.55
C VAL A 55 6.72 8.60 -5.67
N GLU A 56 7.52 8.57 -6.73
CA GLU A 56 7.37 9.48 -7.87
C GLU A 56 5.99 9.34 -8.54
N ASN A 57 5.56 8.10 -8.80
CA ASN A 57 4.25 7.87 -9.42
C ASN A 57 3.08 8.33 -8.55
N LEU A 58 3.15 8.17 -7.22
CA LEU A 58 2.13 8.70 -6.32
C LEU A 58 2.06 10.23 -6.40
N LYS A 59 3.20 10.91 -6.38
CA LYS A 59 3.28 12.37 -6.45
C LYS A 59 2.81 12.93 -7.78
N ILE A 60 3.28 12.35 -8.90
CA ILE A 60 2.91 12.82 -10.26
C ILE A 60 1.39 12.73 -10.48
N LYS A 61 0.73 11.75 -9.87
CA LYS A 61 -0.73 11.56 -10.01
C LYS A 61 -1.55 12.21 -8.90
N GLY A 62 -0.93 12.92 -7.97
CA GLY A 62 -1.61 13.59 -6.84
C GLY A 62 -2.14 12.63 -5.77
N PHE A 63 -1.71 11.37 -5.77
CA PHE A 63 -2.21 10.38 -4.83
C PHE A 63 -1.67 10.55 -3.41
N ASP A 64 -0.53 11.20 -3.24
CA ASP A 64 0.02 11.56 -1.93
C ASP A 64 -0.98 12.42 -1.13
N GLN A 65 -1.55 13.44 -1.76
CA GLN A 65 -2.57 14.31 -1.14
C GLN A 65 -3.85 13.56 -0.83
N ILE A 66 -4.31 12.66 -1.74
CA ILE A 66 -5.48 11.81 -1.51
C ILE A 66 -5.29 10.92 -0.29
N VAL A 67 -4.12 10.28 -0.17
CA VAL A 67 -3.82 9.40 0.97
C VAL A 67 -3.87 10.17 2.28
N HIS A 68 -3.22 11.33 2.36
CA HIS A 68 -3.26 12.18 3.55
C HIS A 68 -4.69 12.65 3.89
N ASN A 69 -5.46 13.09 2.89
CA ASN A 69 -6.85 13.51 3.07
C ASN A 69 -7.74 12.33 3.54
N HIS A 70 -7.54 11.14 2.98
CA HIS A 70 -8.31 9.95 3.35
C HIS A 70 -8.08 9.56 4.83
N ILE A 71 -6.82 9.57 5.27
CA ILE A 71 -6.44 9.24 6.65
C ILE A 71 -6.87 10.32 7.63
N SER A 72 -6.77 11.61 7.28
CA SER A 72 -7.21 12.70 8.15
C SER A 72 -8.69 12.62 8.52
N LYS A 73 -9.48 11.86 7.74
CA LYS A 73 -10.89 11.55 7.98
C LYS A 73 -11.08 10.19 8.69
N GLU A 74 -10.03 9.63 9.25
CA GLU A 74 -10.02 8.33 9.95
C GLU A 74 -10.57 7.17 9.11
N LYS A 75 -10.50 7.27 7.77
CA LYS A 75 -10.94 6.23 6.87
C LYS A 75 -9.88 5.14 6.72
N PRO A 76 -10.29 3.85 6.63
CA PRO A 76 -9.37 2.73 6.48
C PRO A 76 -8.49 2.80 5.23
N LEU A 77 -7.19 2.57 5.42
CA LEU A 77 -6.19 2.49 4.38
C LEU A 77 -5.40 1.19 4.51
N LEU A 78 -5.16 0.51 3.38
CA LEU A 78 -4.33 -0.69 3.31
C LEU A 78 -3.22 -0.52 2.25
N GLY A 79 -1.98 -0.61 2.67
CA GLY A 79 -0.82 -0.77 1.79
C GLY A 79 -0.47 -2.24 1.59
N ILE A 80 -0.24 -2.68 0.36
CA ILE A 80 0.15 -4.05 0.02
C ILE A 80 1.52 -4.05 -0.64
N CYS A 81 2.49 -4.80 -0.08
CA CYS A 81 3.86 -4.92 -0.55
C CYS A 81 4.53 -3.53 -0.67
N LEU A 82 4.94 -3.09 -1.86
CA LEU A 82 5.47 -1.75 -2.07
C LEU A 82 4.51 -0.66 -1.55
N GLY A 83 3.20 -0.84 -1.72
CA GLY A 83 2.20 0.09 -1.19
C GLY A 83 2.27 0.26 0.34
N MET A 84 2.62 -0.80 1.09
CA MET A 84 2.89 -0.71 2.53
C MET A 84 4.18 0.07 2.80
N GLN A 85 5.25 -0.19 2.04
CA GLN A 85 6.52 0.52 2.20
C GLN A 85 6.35 2.03 1.96
N LEU A 86 5.55 2.42 0.95
CA LEU A 86 5.28 3.82 0.62
C LEU A 86 4.61 4.60 1.75
N LEU A 87 3.93 3.93 2.69
CA LEU A 87 3.32 4.57 3.86
C LEU A 87 4.32 4.98 4.93
N THR A 88 5.53 4.42 4.94
CA THR A 88 6.58 4.71 5.91
C THR A 88 7.32 6.01 5.60
N GLU A 89 8.25 6.41 6.47
CA GLU A 89 9.12 7.58 6.25
C GLU A 89 10.11 7.38 5.12
N GLY A 90 10.50 6.11 4.85
CA GLY A 90 11.46 5.78 3.81
C GLY A 90 11.76 4.29 3.76
N SER A 91 12.67 3.92 2.86
CA SER A 91 13.11 2.53 2.67
C SER A 91 14.60 2.48 2.35
N GLU A 92 15.31 1.48 2.90
CA GLU A 92 16.69 1.20 2.50
C GLU A 92 16.82 0.73 1.04
N GLU A 93 15.69 0.51 0.34
CA GLU A 93 15.65 0.19 -1.08
C GLU A 93 15.57 1.42 -2.00
N GLY A 94 15.44 2.63 -1.42
CA GLY A 94 15.33 3.88 -2.15
C GLY A 94 16.04 5.04 -1.43
N HIS A 95 15.93 6.23 -2.02
CA HIS A 95 16.50 7.48 -1.51
C HIS A 95 15.46 8.57 -1.26
N LEU A 96 14.28 8.42 -1.84
CA LEU A 96 13.19 9.38 -1.68
C LEU A 96 12.47 9.16 -0.35
N PRO A 97 11.90 10.22 0.26
CA PRO A 97 11.03 10.06 1.42
C PRO A 97 9.70 9.43 1.02
N GLY A 98 9.18 8.53 1.87
CA GLY A 98 7.84 8.00 1.74
C GLY A 98 6.75 9.00 2.15
N LEU A 99 5.55 8.49 2.41
CA LEU A 99 4.39 9.33 2.79
C LEU A 99 4.36 9.69 4.29
N SER A 100 5.23 9.11 5.10
CA SER A 100 5.34 9.35 6.55
C SER A 100 4.01 9.20 7.32
N ILE A 101 3.16 8.26 6.89
CA ILE A 101 1.94 7.88 7.59
C ILE A 101 2.26 6.98 8.78
N VAL A 102 3.25 6.12 8.60
CA VAL A 102 3.81 5.26 9.65
C VAL A 102 5.19 5.81 10.01
N SER A 103 5.38 6.16 11.27
CA SER A 103 6.63 6.73 11.80
C SER A 103 7.70 5.65 11.97
N ASP A 104 8.14 5.07 10.87
CA ASP A 104 9.23 4.09 10.80
C ASP A 104 9.73 4.01 9.35
N SER A 105 10.84 3.28 9.12
CA SER A 105 11.43 3.06 7.80
C SER A 105 11.60 1.58 7.51
N CYS A 106 11.39 1.20 6.25
CA CYS A 106 11.58 -0.16 5.81
C CYS A 106 13.07 -0.53 5.76
N LYS A 107 13.43 -1.63 6.39
CA LYS A 107 14.79 -2.17 6.43
C LYS A 107 14.95 -3.35 5.49
N LYS A 108 16.12 -3.47 4.86
CA LYS A 108 16.50 -4.67 4.10
C LYS A 108 16.73 -5.84 5.04
N PHE A 109 16.20 -7.00 4.65
CA PHE A 109 16.57 -8.23 5.34
C PHE A 109 18.06 -8.51 5.19
N GLN A 110 18.69 -8.87 6.29
CA GLN A 110 20.10 -9.30 6.28
C GLN A 110 20.17 -10.79 5.92
N PRO A 111 20.82 -11.17 4.80
CA PRO A 111 20.95 -12.56 4.43
C PRO A 111 21.81 -13.32 5.45
N SER A 112 21.44 -14.55 5.74
CA SER A 112 22.20 -15.45 6.61
C SER A 112 22.21 -16.86 6.04
N LYS A 113 22.92 -17.79 6.70
CA LYS A 113 22.91 -19.21 6.30
C LYS A 113 21.50 -19.82 6.38
N VAL A 114 20.63 -19.28 7.24
CA VAL A 114 19.25 -19.77 7.48
C VAL A 114 18.24 -18.96 6.68
N PHE A 115 18.44 -17.65 6.53
CA PHE A 115 17.50 -16.76 5.88
C PHE A 115 18.04 -16.32 4.52
N LYS A 116 17.31 -16.72 3.46
CA LYS A 116 17.60 -16.29 2.09
C LYS A 116 16.90 -14.97 1.78
N VAL A 117 17.56 -14.12 1.01
CA VAL A 117 16.97 -12.89 0.45
C VAL A 117 17.04 -13.03 -1.08
N PRO A 118 15.93 -12.81 -1.79
CA PRO A 118 14.61 -12.39 -1.31
C PRO A 118 13.89 -13.49 -0.53
N HIS A 119 13.07 -13.07 0.47
CA HIS A 119 12.20 -13.96 1.21
C HIS A 119 10.89 -14.15 0.43
N MET A 120 10.67 -15.34 -0.10
CA MET A 120 9.50 -15.69 -0.91
C MET A 120 8.92 -17.02 -0.48
N GLY A 121 7.58 -17.11 -0.45
CA GLY A 121 6.87 -18.33 -0.12
C GLY A 121 5.74 -18.08 0.88
N TRP A 122 5.04 -19.16 1.22
CA TRP A 122 4.03 -19.18 2.26
C TRP A 122 4.69 -19.28 3.62
N ASN A 123 4.20 -18.49 4.57
CA ASN A 123 4.68 -18.49 5.93
C ASN A 123 3.54 -18.29 6.92
N TYR A 124 3.76 -18.72 8.15
CA TYR A 124 2.82 -18.43 9.24
C TYR A 124 3.03 -16.99 9.71
N VAL A 125 1.93 -16.32 10.00
CA VAL A 125 1.92 -14.97 10.56
C VAL A 125 1.31 -15.04 11.95
N GLU A 126 2.03 -14.51 12.93
CA GLU A 126 1.60 -14.43 14.32
C GLU A 126 1.46 -12.95 14.70
N PRO A 127 0.23 -12.47 15.01
CA PRO A 127 0.05 -11.09 15.43
C PRO A 127 0.71 -10.83 16.79
N CYS A 128 1.60 -9.84 16.85
CA CYS A 128 2.25 -9.45 18.12
C CYS A 128 1.35 -8.59 19.00
N ASN A 129 0.35 -7.93 18.42
CA ASN A 129 -0.59 -7.03 19.09
C ASN A 129 -2.00 -7.26 18.57
N SER A 130 -3.02 -6.78 19.30
CA SER A 130 -4.39 -6.76 18.81
C SER A 130 -4.49 -5.91 17.54
N SER A 131 -5.05 -6.48 16.49
CA SER A 131 -5.20 -5.81 15.19
C SER A 131 -6.61 -6.01 14.66
N LYS A 132 -7.27 -4.93 14.26
CA LYS A 132 -8.57 -5.02 13.58
C LYS A 132 -8.47 -5.69 12.20
N LEU A 133 -7.28 -5.73 11.60
CA LEU A 133 -7.05 -6.35 10.30
C LEU A 133 -6.90 -7.87 10.40
N LEU A 134 -6.40 -8.36 11.56
CA LEU A 134 -6.08 -9.78 11.78
C LEU A 134 -6.93 -10.39 12.91
N ALA A 135 -8.04 -9.75 13.26
CA ALA A 135 -8.97 -10.22 14.29
C ALA A 135 -9.87 -11.34 13.79
#